data_3aedd36e1d744f6e0fff36ccfb1391f4
#
_entry.id   3aedd36e1d744f6e0fff36ccfb1391f4
#
_cell.length_a   1.000
_cell.length_b   1.000
_cell.length_c   1.000
_cell.angle_alpha   90.00
_cell.angle_beta   90.00
_cell.angle_gamma   90.00
#
_symmetry.space_group_name_H-M   'P 1'
#
loop_
_entity.id
_entity.type
_entity.pdbx_description
1 polymer ?
#
loop_
_entity_poly.entity_id
_entity_poly.type
_entity_poly.pdbx_seq_one_letter_code
_entity_poly.pdbx_strand_id
1 'polypeptide(L)'
;MSALALPGSGARQRRFGGRQAFIEKITGMGLALPATILLLLTSLMPLVVLCVMSFTDYELGAVDFEFIGLANFSKAMGDPVFRRSLWNTLLYVGIVLPGAVCLGLLVAILVYGRKRTRSFYEIVYFLPVTSTLIAMATVWQFLLHPRLGPINTFLHMIGAGEHAFLSDPALVVPTLAVIGMWQLIGFNMVLFLAGLSAIPKDLYEAAEIDGCAGGIDRFLTITWPLLGPTTMFVIITTSITAFKIFDTVAVMTQGGPMGSSEVLLYSIYLEGFQYFHTAYAAALTIVFLVFILVFSVAQSFILERRVHY
;
A
#
# COMPACT_ATOMS: atom_id res chain seq x y z
N MET A 1 -48.77 -0.12 -54.08
CA MET A 1 -48.98 1.26 -53.66
C MET A 1 -47.86 1.61 -52.64
N SER A 2 -47.00 2.43 -53.11
CA SER A 2 -46.02 3.34 -52.49
C SER A 2 -45.37 2.95 -51.16
N ALA A 3 -44.17 2.37 -51.27
CA ALA A 3 -43.18 2.27 -50.15
C ALA A 3 -42.44 3.60 -50.04
N LEU A 4 -42.61 4.28 -48.89
CA LEU A 4 -41.81 5.44 -48.52
C LEU A 4 -40.44 4.95 -48.00
N ALA A 5 -39.44 5.07 -48.85
CA ALA A 5 -38.03 4.90 -48.45
C ALA A 5 -37.60 6.10 -47.62
N LEU A 6 -37.24 5.87 -46.36
CA LEU A 6 -36.56 6.85 -45.51
C LEU A 6 -35.14 7.08 -46.05
N PRO A 7 -34.67 8.31 -46.18
CA PRO A 7 -33.29 8.57 -46.62
C PRO A 7 -32.31 8.18 -45.51
N GLY A 8 -31.39 7.33 -45.90
CA GLY A 8 -30.29 6.89 -45.04
C GLY A 8 -29.52 8.07 -44.46
N SER A 9 -29.46 8.13 -43.12
CA SER A 9 -28.54 8.97 -42.38
C SER A 9 -27.11 8.46 -42.56
N GLY A 10 -26.53 8.81 -43.73
CA GLY A 10 -25.09 8.66 -43.94
C GLY A 10 -24.37 9.48 -42.91
N ALA A 11 -23.88 8.83 -41.86
CA ALA A 11 -22.94 9.41 -40.92
C ALA A 11 -21.75 9.91 -41.74
N ARG A 12 -21.69 11.22 -42.01
CA ARG A 12 -20.51 11.91 -42.49
C ARG A 12 -19.43 11.71 -41.48
N GLN A 13 -18.63 10.66 -41.61
CA GLN A 13 -17.29 10.59 -41.02
C GLN A 13 -16.54 11.82 -41.56
N ARG A 14 -16.48 12.87 -40.76
CA ARG A 14 -15.59 14.01 -41.00
C ARG A 14 -14.17 13.45 -41.04
N ARG A 15 -13.65 13.21 -42.24
CA ARG A 15 -12.19 13.12 -42.47
C ARG A 15 -11.63 14.48 -42.06
N PHE A 16 -11.21 14.61 -40.84
CA PHE A 16 -10.42 15.75 -40.39
C PHE A 16 -9.20 15.81 -41.30
N GLY A 17 -9.09 16.88 -42.06
CA GLY A 17 -7.96 17.09 -42.96
C GLY A 17 -6.65 16.97 -42.15
N GLY A 18 -5.63 16.32 -42.71
CA GLY A 18 -4.35 16.03 -42.02
C GLY A 18 -3.73 17.24 -41.30
N ARG A 19 -4.04 18.47 -41.77
CA ARG A 19 -3.59 19.72 -41.11
C ARG A 19 -4.28 19.98 -39.75
N GLN A 20 -5.57 19.71 -39.62
CA GLN A 20 -6.28 19.85 -38.34
C GLN A 20 -5.82 18.83 -37.32
N ALA A 21 -5.67 17.57 -37.72
CA ALA A 21 -5.13 16.52 -36.86
C ALA A 21 -3.68 16.83 -36.42
N PHE A 22 -2.88 17.44 -37.28
CA PHE A 22 -1.51 17.89 -36.97
C PHE A 22 -1.51 19.04 -35.96
N ILE A 23 -2.39 20.05 -36.13
CA ILE A 23 -2.52 21.17 -35.18
C ILE A 23 -3.02 20.66 -33.82
N GLU A 24 -4.03 19.81 -33.78
CA GLU A 24 -4.54 19.20 -32.54
C GLU A 24 -3.45 18.42 -31.81
N LYS A 25 -2.62 17.66 -32.54
CA LYS A 25 -1.49 16.92 -31.96
C LYS A 25 -0.44 17.85 -31.38
N ILE A 26 -0.02 18.90 -32.09
CA ILE A 26 0.95 19.89 -31.59
C ILE A 26 0.40 20.65 -30.39
N THR A 27 -0.85 21.08 -30.45
CA THR A 27 -1.50 21.77 -29.32
C THR A 27 -1.63 20.85 -28.11
N GLY A 28 -2.01 19.58 -28.29
CA GLY A 28 -2.07 18.58 -27.23
C GLY A 28 -0.68 18.31 -26.63
N MET A 29 0.34 18.16 -27.45
CA MET A 29 1.73 18.00 -26.99
C MET A 29 2.22 19.26 -26.25
N GLY A 30 1.93 20.45 -26.76
CA GLY A 30 2.32 21.73 -26.12
C GLY A 30 1.68 21.92 -24.76
N LEU A 31 0.41 21.51 -24.60
CA LEU A 31 -0.31 21.56 -23.31
C LEU A 31 0.18 20.49 -22.32
N ALA A 32 0.55 19.32 -22.80
CA ALA A 32 1.09 18.25 -21.97
C ALA A 32 2.54 18.46 -21.55
N LEU A 33 3.33 19.21 -22.33
CA LEU A 33 4.78 19.37 -22.19
C LEU A 33 5.20 19.90 -20.81
N PRO A 34 4.59 20.97 -20.23
CA PRO A 34 4.96 21.44 -18.90
C PRO A 34 4.76 20.38 -17.80
N ALA A 35 3.64 19.66 -17.83
CA ALA A 35 3.37 18.58 -16.88
C ALA A 35 4.37 17.41 -17.04
N THR A 36 4.67 17.04 -18.29
CA THR A 36 5.64 15.98 -18.57
C THR A 36 7.06 16.38 -18.10
N ILE A 37 7.49 17.61 -18.36
CA ILE A 37 8.80 18.10 -17.88
C ILE A 37 8.85 18.09 -16.35
N LEU A 38 7.83 18.58 -15.66
CA LEU A 38 7.77 18.53 -14.20
C LEU A 38 7.84 17.10 -13.67
N LEU A 39 7.11 16.18 -14.26
CA LEU A 39 7.13 14.76 -13.87
C LEU A 39 8.52 14.15 -14.10
N LEU A 40 9.18 14.43 -15.21
CA LEU A 40 10.53 13.96 -15.49
C LEU A 40 11.53 14.52 -14.46
N LEU A 41 11.47 15.82 -14.16
CA LEU A 41 12.40 16.47 -13.24
C LEU A 41 12.16 16.06 -11.78
N THR A 42 10.90 15.92 -11.35
CA THR A 42 10.61 15.65 -9.94
C THR A 42 10.56 14.18 -9.58
N SER A 43 10.24 13.30 -10.53
CA SER A 43 10.06 11.86 -10.26
C SER A 43 11.14 11.00 -10.89
N LEU A 44 11.47 11.21 -12.18
CA LEU A 44 12.44 10.34 -12.86
C LEU A 44 13.90 10.78 -12.66
N MET A 45 14.18 12.08 -12.66
CA MET A 45 15.56 12.56 -12.47
C MET A 45 16.16 12.13 -11.13
N PRO A 46 15.49 12.26 -9.96
CA PRO A 46 16.02 11.77 -8.69
C PRO A 46 16.29 10.27 -8.70
N LEU A 47 15.43 9.50 -9.37
CA LEU A 47 15.58 8.05 -9.49
C LEU A 47 16.80 7.67 -10.34
N VAL A 48 17.05 8.41 -11.43
CA VAL A 48 18.26 8.23 -12.25
C VAL A 48 19.51 8.59 -11.46
N VAL A 49 19.49 9.71 -10.74
CA VAL A 49 20.62 10.12 -9.87
C VAL A 49 20.91 9.05 -8.83
N LEU A 50 19.88 8.57 -8.14
CA LEU A 50 20.00 7.51 -7.15
C LEU A 50 20.54 6.21 -7.77
N CYS A 51 20.10 5.87 -8.98
CA CYS A 51 20.61 4.72 -9.71
C CYS A 51 22.11 4.88 -10.04
N VAL A 52 22.54 6.05 -10.50
CA VAL A 52 23.97 6.31 -10.79
C VAL A 52 24.79 6.26 -9.49
N MET A 53 24.32 6.91 -8.43
CA MET A 53 25.01 6.93 -7.14
C MET A 53 25.19 5.52 -6.54
N SER A 54 24.27 4.61 -6.76
CA SER A 54 24.37 3.25 -6.24
C SER A 54 25.58 2.46 -6.76
N PHE A 55 26.18 2.89 -7.89
CA PHE A 55 27.40 2.30 -8.48
C PHE A 55 28.69 3.03 -8.12
N THR A 56 28.62 4.03 -7.24
CA THR A 56 29.77 4.83 -6.79
C THR A 56 30.07 4.58 -5.32
N ASP A 57 31.16 5.14 -4.83
CA ASP A 57 31.53 5.20 -3.42
C ASP A 57 31.16 6.55 -2.75
N TYR A 58 30.28 7.34 -3.39
CA TYR A 58 29.93 8.69 -2.93
C TYR A 58 29.40 8.73 -1.52
N GLU A 59 30.03 9.54 -0.67
CA GLU A 59 29.55 9.89 0.66
C GLU A 59 29.14 11.38 0.69
N LEU A 60 28.16 11.71 1.50
CA LEU A 60 27.64 13.08 1.59
C LEU A 60 28.73 14.04 2.06
N GLY A 61 29.07 15.03 1.21
CA GLY A 61 30.13 16.01 1.48
C GLY A 61 31.47 15.67 0.85
N ALA A 62 31.64 14.52 0.21
CA ALA A 62 32.81 14.19 -0.59
C ALA A 62 32.88 15.07 -1.85
N VAL A 63 34.08 15.53 -2.17
CA VAL A 63 34.34 16.33 -3.38
C VAL A 63 34.50 15.42 -4.58
N ASP A 64 35.15 14.27 -4.39
CA ASP A 64 35.45 13.27 -5.42
C ASP A 64 34.69 11.99 -5.11
N PHE A 65 34.38 11.23 -6.13
CA PHE A 65 33.81 9.89 -6.04
C PHE A 65 34.31 9.00 -7.16
N GLU A 66 34.43 7.72 -6.89
CA GLU A 66 34.87 6.73 -7.87
C GLU A 66 33.72 5.80 -8.26
N PHE A 67 33.75 5.29 -9.47
CA PHE A 67 32.80 4.29 -9.92
C PHE A 67 33.28 2.89 -9.49
N ILE A 68 32.58 2.30 -8.51
CA ILE A 68 32.93 1.00 -7.91
C ILE A 68 32.09 -0.17 -8.44
N GLY A 69 31.25 0.08 -9.43
CA GLY A 69 30.38 -0.95 -10.03
C GLY A 69 29.41 -1.56 -9.03
N LEU A 70 29.37 -2.89 -8.91
CA LEU A 70 28.42 -3.62 -8.06
C LEU A 70 28.87 -3.82 -6.60
N ALA A 71 29.93 -3.16 -6.14
CA ALA A 71 30.49 -3.37 -4.81
C ALA A 71 29.46 -3.11 -3.68
N ASN A 72 28.66 -2.03 -3.78
CA ASN A 72 27.58 -1.74 -2.81
C ASN A 72 26.52 -2.83 -2.76
N PHE A 73 26.15 -3.40 -3.90
CA PHE A 73 25.18 -4.50 -3.95
C PHE A 73 25.73 -5.79 -3.34
N SER A 74 27.01 -6.08 -3.59
CA SER A 74 27.71 -7.21 -2.98
C SER A 74 27.81 -7.04 -1.47
N LYS A 75 28.16 -5.82 -0.98
CA LYS A 75 28.16 -5.46 0.42
C LYS A 75 26.79 -5.71 1.05
N ALA A 76 25.70 -5.26 0.42
CA ALA A 76 24.34 -5.44 0.90
C ALA A 76 23.97 -6.93 1.09
N MET A 77 24.32 -7.80 0.14
CA MET A 77 24.04 -9.24 0.25
C MET A 77 24.77 -9.89 1.42
N GLY A 78 25.95 -9.40 1.78
CA GLY A 78 26.74 -9.87 2.94
C GLY A 78 26.33 -9.25 4.28
N ASP A 79 25.60 -8.13 4.28
CA ASP A 79 25.29 -7.35 5.46
C ASP A 79 24.22 -8.03 6.34
N PRO A 80 24.53 -8.37 7.60
CA PRO A 80 23.56 -8.93 8.52
C PRO A 80 22.40 -7.98 8.85
N VAL A 81 22.66 -6.65 8.86
CA VAL A 81 21.64 -5.63 9.13
C VAL A 81 20.63 -5.59 8.00
N PHE A 82 21.10 -5.59 6.74
CA PHE A 82 20.22 -5.66 5.56
C PHE A 82 19.34 -6.92 5.60
N ARG A 83 19.90 -8.09 5.86
CA ARG A 83 19.13 -9.33 5.92
C ARG A 83 18.08 -9.33 7.02
N ARG A 84 18.43 -8.82 8.20
CA ARG A 84 17.51 -8.69 9.34
C ARG A 84 16.40 -7.68 9.04
N SER A 85 16.72 -6.50 8.51
CA SER A 85 15.75 -5.46 8.19
C SER A 85 14.79 -5.88 7.07
N LEU A 86 15.29 -6.62 6.09
CA LEU A 86 14.45 -7.25 5.06
C LEU A 86 13.49 -8.27 5.67
N TRP A 87 13.98 -9.16 6.55
CA TRP A 87 13.15 -10.14 7.24
C TRP A 87 12.06 -9.49 8.10
N ASN A 88 12.42 -8.46 8.89
CA ASN A 88 11.46 -7.72 9.70
C ASN A 88 10.38 -7.05 8.83
N THR A 89 10.78 -6.49 7.69
CA THR A 89 9.84 -5.91 6.72
C THR A 89 8.89 -6.97 6.17
N LEU A 90 9.41 -8.14 5.78
CA LEU A 90 8.59 -9.23 5.28
C LEU A 90 7.64 -9.80 6.34
N LEU A 91 8.11 -9.94 7.57
CA LEU A 91 7.28 -10.37 8.70
C LEU A 91 6.14 -9.38 8.97
N TYR A 92 6.46 -8.08 8.99
CA TYR A 92 5.45 -7.03 9.15
C TYR A 92 4.41 -7.07 8.02
N VAL A 93 4.85 -7.11 6.76
CA VAL A 93 3.95 -7.19 5.60
C VAL A 93 3.13 -8.48 5.62
N GLY A 94 3.75 -9.60 5.99
CA GLY A 94 3.10 -10.89 6.11
C GLY A 94 1.95 -10.93 7.14
N ILE A 95 2.00 -10.07 8.16
CA ILE A 95 0.93 -9.91 9.15
C ILE A 95 -0.08 -8.85 8.69
N VAL A 96 0.42 -7.67 8.30
CA VAL A 96 -0.44 -6.51 7.98
C VAL A 96 -1.29 -6.74 6.74
N LEU A 97 -0.71 -7.28 5.68
CA LEU A 97 -1.41 -7.44 4.41
C LEU A 97 -2.67 -8.32 4.54
N PRO A 98 -2.56 -9.59 4.97
CA PRO A 98 -3.76 -10.42 5.13
C PRO A 98 -4.69 -9.88 6.22
N GLY A 99 -4.15 -9.40 7.34
CA GLY A 99 -4.95 -8.88 8.45
C GLY A 99 -5.78 -7.65 8.06
N ALA A 100 -5.15 -6.63 7.45
CA ALA A 100 -5.86 -5.41 7.05
C ALA A 100 -6.86 -5.65 5.90
N VAL A 101 -6.56 -6.56 4.98
CA VAL A 101 -7.48 -6.92 3.89
C VAL A 101 -8.68 -7.69 4.42
N CYS A 102 -8.45 -8.74 5.23
CA CYS A 102 -9.55 -9.54 5.79
C CYS A 102 -10.42 -8.73 6.76
N LEU A 103 -9.81 -7.97 7.67
CA LEU A 103 -10.55 -7.14 8.62
C LEU A 103 -11.27 -5.98 7.91
N GLY A 104 -10.64 -5.36 6.91
CA GLY A 104 -11.26 -4.33 6.08
C GLY A 104 -12.50 -4.84 5.35
N LEU A 105 -12.42 -6.02 4.73
CA LEU A 105 -13.57 -6.68 4.11
C LEU A 105 -14.67 -7.03 5.11
N LEU A 106 -14.29 -7.63 6.25
CA LEU A 106 -15.24 -7.97 7.31
C LEU A 106 -16.02 -6.75 7.79
N VAL A 107 -15.30 -5.66 8.10
CA VAL A 107 -15.93 -4.41 8.54
C VAL A 107 -16.79 -3.82 7.43
N ALA A 108 -16.35 -3.85 6.18
CA ALA A 108 -17.13 -3.37 5.04
C ALA A 108 -18.48 -4.13 4.92
N ILE A 109 -18.47 -5.46 5.03
CA ILE A 109 -19.69 -6.27 4.97
C ILE A 109 -20.65 -5.91 6.13
N LEU A 110 -20.13 -5.78 7.36
CA LEU A 110 -20.91 -5.43 8.53
C LEU A 110 -21.53 -4.02 8.44
N VAL A 111 -20.79 -3.08 7.86
CA VAL A 111 -21.23 -1.69 7.68
C VAL A 111 -22.19 -1.56 6.49
N TYR A 112 -21.95 -2.30 5.39
CA TYR A 112 -22.80 -2.28 4.19
C TYR A 112 -24.27 -2.62 4.49
N GLY A 113 -24.52 -3.58 5.39
CA GLY A 113 -25.87 -3.97 5.81
C GLY A 113 -26.61 -2.92 6.67
N ARG A 114 -25.94 -1.86 7.12
CA ARG A 114 -26.48 -0.85 8.05
C ARG A 114 -27.00 0.38 7.32
N LYS A 115 -28.33 0.56 7.23
CA LYS A 115 -28.95 1.72 6.55
C LYS A 115 -28.82 3.03 7.33
N ARG A 116 -29.03 3.02 8.65
CA ARG A 116 -29.13 4.25 9.47
C ARG A 116 -27.81 4.69 10.10
N THR A 117 -26.94 3.77 10.47
CA THR A 117 -25.70 4.02 11.21
C THR A 117 -24.45 3.87 10.34
N ARG A 118 -24.61 3.66 9.05
CA ARG A 118 -23.52 3.45 8.09
C ARG A 118 -22.48 4.58 8.14
N SER A 119 -22.91 5.82 7.97
CA SER A 119 -22.00 6.99 7.96
C SER A 119 -21.24 7.15 9.29
N PHE A 120 -21.86 6.81 10.43
CA PHE A 120 -21.17 6.86 11.72
C PHE A 120 -20.00 5.86 11.75
N TYR A 121 -20.21 4.62 11.34
CA TYR A 121 -19.15 3.61 11.29
C TYR A 121 -18.08 3.96 10.26
N GLU A 122 -18.46 4.48 9.08
CA GLU A 122 -17.50 4.95 8.07
C GLU A 122 -16.57 6.01 8.66
N ILE A 123 -17.10 7.01 9.39
CA ILE A 123 -16.28 8.05 10.02
C ILE A 123 -15.36 7.44 11.09
N VAL A 124 -15.89 6.62 11.99
CA VAL A 124 -15.11 6.03 13.11
C VAL A 124 -13.96 5.18 12.61
N TYR A 125 -14.20 4.31 11.63
CA TYR A 125 -13.13 3.46 11.07
C TYR A 125 -12.17 4.22 10.15
N PHE A 126 -12.59 5.32 9.54
CA PHE A 126 -11.74 6.15 8.68
C PHE A 126 -10.90 7.17 9.46
N LEU A 127 -11.25 7.47 10.70
CA LEU A 127 -10.52 8.44 11.53
C LEU A 127 -9.01 8.16 11.65
N PRO A 128 -8.56 6.90 11.87
CA PRO A 128 -7.13 6.58 11.90
C PRO A 128 -6.38 6.92 10.61
N VAL A 129 -7.04 6.81 9.47
CA VAL A 129 -6.45 7.09 8.14
C VAL A 129 -6.14 8.56 7.96
N THR A 130 -6.96 9.45 8.53
CA THR A 130 -6.80 10.91 8.43
C THR A 130 -5.79 11.46 9.43
N SER A 131 -5.39 10.66 10.42
CA SER A 131 -4.44 11.05 11.45
C SER A 131 -3.00 10.82 10.99
N THR A 132 -2.10 11.73 11.33
CA THR A 132 -0.68 11.52 11.07
C THR A 132 -0.13 10.37 11.93
N LEU A 133 0.56 9.42 11.30
CA LEU A 133 1.16 8.27 12.02
C LEU A 133 2.09 8.70 13.15
N ILE A 134 2.85 9.77 12.95
CA ILE A 134 3.77 10.31 13.97
C ILE A 134 3.02 10.71 15.24
N ALA A 135 1.90 11.44 15.11
CA ALA A 135 1.10 11.83 16.27
C ALA A 135 0.47 10.60 16.95
N MET A 136 -0.06 9.66 16.14
CA MET A 136 -0.64 8.42 16.68
C MET A 136 0.41 7.52 17.33
N ALA A 137 1.63 7.49 16.81
CA ALA A 137 2.73 6.73 17.39
C ALA A 137 2.99 7.12 18.85
N THR A 138 2.96 8.42 19.16
CA THR A 138 3.12 8.90 20.55
C THR A 138 1.98 8.42 21.47
N VAL A 139 0.74 8.44 20.96
CA VAL A 139 -0.41 7.90 21.70
C VAL A 139 -0.25 6.40 21.95
N TRP A 140 0.14 5.64 20.92
CA TRP A 140 0.38 4.21 21.05
C TRP A 140 1.53 3.87 21.99
N GLN A 141 2.63 4.67 22.02
CA GLN A 141 3.70 4.49 23.01
C GLN A 141 3.16 4.58 24.44
N PHE A 142 2.27 5.56 24.71
CA PHE A 142 1.64 5.67 26.03
C PHE A 142 0.70 4.49 26.31
N LEU A 143 -0.16 4.13 25.36
CA LEU A 143 -1.11 3.01 25.52
C LEU A 143 -0.41 1.67 25.81
N LEU A 144 0.75 1.45 25.17
CA LEU A 144 1.56 0.23 25.27
C LEU A 144 2.64 0.28 26.37
N HIS A 145 2.68 1.37 27.14
CA HIS A 145 3.71 1.52 28.19
C HIS A 145 3.61 0.38 29.22
N PRO A 146 4.72 -0.33 29.56
CA PRO A 146 4.67 -1.54 30.38
C PRO A 146 3.99 -1.35 31.74
N ARG A 147 4.25 -0.24 32.42
CA ARG A 147 3.74 0.01 33.79
C ARG A 147 2.57 0.99 33.86
N LEU A 148 2.49 1.95 32.95
CA LEU A 148 1.51 3.06 33.00
C LEU A 148 0.43 2.95 31.93
N GLY A 149 0.61 2.02 30.96
CA GLY A 149 -0.28 1.90 29.82
C GLY A 149 -1.59 1.18 30.18
N PRO A 150 -2.74 1.71 29.73
CA PRO A 150 -4.03 1.10 29.99
C PRO A 150 -4.16 -0.32 29.44
N ILE A 151 -3.45 -0.66 28.35
CA ILE A 151 -3.46 -2.00 27.76
C ILE A 151 -2.84 -3.01 28.76
N ASN A 152 -1.68 -2.73 29.34
CA ASN A 152 -1.06 -3.60 30.32
C ASN A 152 -1.85 -3.64 31.64
N THR A 153 -2.46 -2.52 32.05
CA THR A 153 -3.36 -2.49 33.21
C THR A 153 -4.53 -3.45 33.00
N PHE A 154 -5.15 -3.44 31.82
CA PHE A 154 -6.24 -4.36 31.47
C PHE A 154 -5.78 -5.83 31.43
N LEU A 155 -4.60 -6.10 30.81
CA LEU A 155 -4.03 -7.45 30.76
C LEU A 155 -3.74 -8.01 32.15
N HIS A 156 -3.25 -7.18 33.05
CA HIS A 156 -3.01 -7.55 34.44
C HIS A 156 -4.33 -7.91 35.16
N MET A 157 -5.41 -7.12 34.93
CA MET A 157 -6.74 -7.38 35.51
C MET A 157 -7.30 -8.74 35.09
N ILE A 158 -7.06 -9.19 33.86
CA ILE A 158 -7.53 -10.48 33.35
C ILE A 158 -6.53 -11.64 33.62
N GLY A 159 -5.43 -11.37 34.35
CA GLY A 159 -4.43 -12.38 34.70
C GLY A 159 -3.46 -12.75 33.59
N ALA A 160 -3.40 -11.99 32.48
CA ALA A 160 -2.49 -12.25 31.37
C ALA A 160 -1.06 -11.74 31.61
N GLY A 161 -0.80 -11.02 32.73
CA GLY A 161 0.52 -10.49 33.07
C GLY A 161 0.86 -9.18 32.34
N GLU A 162 2.09 -8.71 32.58
CA GLU A 162 2.63 -7.50 31.94
C GLU A 162 3.47 -7.88 30.73
N HIS A 163 3.32 -7.13 29.64
CA HIS A 163 4.08 -7.36 28.40
C HIS A 163 4.82 -6.08 27.97
N ALA A 164 6.10 -6.24 27.67
CA ALA A 164 6.94 -5.16 27.15
C ALA A 164 6.83 -5.05 25.61
N PHE A 165 5.64 -4.75 25.10
CA PHE A 165 5.28 -4.80 23.68
C PHE A 165 6.28 -4.18 22.71
N LEU A 166 6.89 -3.05 23.10
CA LEU A 166 7.85 -2.31 22.28
C LEU A 166 9.32 -2.62 22.62
N SER A 167 9.56 -3.34 23.71
CA SER A 167 10.91 -3.64 24.22
C SER A 167 11.24 -5.14 24.21
N ASP A 168 10.29 -5.99 23.83
CA ASP A 168 10.50 -7.42 23.61
C ASP A 168 10.79 -7.70 22.14
N PRO A 169 11.94 -8.29 21.79
CA PRO A 169 12.29 -8.63 20.41
C PRO A 169 11.27 -9.48 19.67
N ALA A 170 10.55 -10.36 20.39
CA ALA A 170 9.54 -11.23 19.78
C ALA A 170 8.20 -10.52 19.53
N LEU A 171 7.87 -9.50 20.32
CA LEU A 171 6.59 -8.82 20.29
C LEU A 171 6.59 -7.53 19.46
N VAL A 172 7.75 -6.89 19.29
CA VAL A 172 7.82 -5.54 18.70
C VAL A 172 7.27 -5.47 17.28
N VAL A 173 7.65 -6.36 16.37
CA VAL A 173 7.15 -6.36 14.98
C VAL A 173 5.66 -6.72 14.91
N PRO A 174 5.16 -7.78 15.58
CA PRO A 174 3.73 -8.03 15.69
C PRO A 174 2.93 -6.85 16.26
N THR A 175 3.45 -6.15 17.26
CA THR A 175 2.78 -4.97 17.83
C THR A 175 2.68 -3.83 16.84
N LEU A 176 3.78 -3.51 16.14
CA LEU A 176 3.77 -2.52 15.05
C LEU A 176 2.81 -2.93 13.93
N ALA A 177 2.73 -4.23 13.63
CA ALA A 177 1.80 -4.74 12.63
C ALA A 177 0.32 -4.56 13.04
N VAL A 178 -0.04 -4.75 14.31
CA VAL A 178 -1.39 -4.46 14.82
C VAL A 178 -1.73 -2.98 14.66
N ILE A 179 -0.80 -2.08 14.95
CA ILE A 179 -0.99 -0.63 14.75
C ILE A 179 -1.18 -0.30 13.27
N GLY A 180 -0.36 -0.88 12.39
CA GLY A 180 -0.49 -0.71 10.95
C GLY A 180 -1.81 -1.25 10.40
N MET A 181 -2.25 -2.43 10.87
CA MET A 181 -3.59 -2.96 10.52
C MET A 181 -4.69 -2.02 10.94
N TRP A 182 -4.69 -1.55 12.20
CA TRP A 182 -5.69 -0.62 12.73
C TRP A 182 -5.83 0.63 11.85
N GLN A 183 -4.73 1.17 11.35
CA GLN A 183 -4.75 2.32 10.45
C GLN A 183 -5.33 1.97 9.07
N LEU A 184 -4.95 0.80 8.50
CA LEU A 184 -5.32 0.43 7.13
C LEU A 184 -6.73 -0.16 7.00
N ILE A 185 -7.32 -0.69 8.08
CA ILE A 185 -8.68 -1.27 8.07
C ILE A 185 -9.70 -0.26 7.52
N GLY A 186 -9.65 0.99 7.96
CA GLY A 186 -10.59 2.03 7.53
C GLY A 186 -10.52 2.34 6.04
N PHE A 187 -9.31 2.45 5.50
CA PHE A 187 -9.08 2.66 4.07
C PHE A 187 -9.59 1.49 3.24
N ASN A 188 -9.22 0.28 3.63
CA ASN A 188 -9.66 -0.95 2.95
C ASN A 188 -11.18 -1.14 3.03
N MET A 189 -11.79 -0.84 4.18
CA MET A 189 -13.23 -0.84 4.35
C MET A 189 -13.93 0.06 3.32
N VAL A 190 -13.46 1.29 3.12
CA VAL A 190 -14.06 2.23 2.15
C VAL A 190 -13.96 1.69 0.73
N LEU A 191 -12.81 1.13 0.35
CA LEU A 191 -12.63 0.52 -0.96
C LEU A 191 -13.58 -0.67 -1.16
N PHE A 192 -13.69 -1.55 -0.16
CA PHE A 192 -14.63 -2.67 -0.23
C PHE A 192 -16.09 -2.22 -0.23
N LEU A 193 -16.46 -1.17 0.50
CA LEU A 193 -17.80 -0.59 0.46
C LEU A 193 -18.15 -0.06 -0.94
N ALA A 194 -17.18 0.56 -1.62
CA ALA A 194 -17.36 0.98 -3.01
C ALA A 194 -17.58 -0.23 -3.93
N GLY A 195 -16.75 -1.28 -3.80
CA GLY A 195 -16.92 -2.51 -4.55
C GLY A 195 -18.25 -3.21 -4.29
N LEU A 196 -18.67 -3.34 -3.02
CA LEU A 196 -19.97 -3.91 -2.65
C LEU A 196 -21.14 -3.11 -3.24
N SER A 197 -21.02 -1.78 -3.27
CA SER A 197 -22.06 -0.90 -3.82
C SER A 197 -22.16 -0.95 -5.35
N ALA A 198 -21.11 -1.41 -6.03
CA ALA A 198 -21.08 -1.56 -7.49
C ALA A 198 -21.76 -2.85 -7.97
N ILE A 199 -22.01 -3.83 -7.09
CA ILE A 199 -22.68 -5.08 -7.44
C ILE A 199 -24.17 -4.81 -7.69
N PRO A 200 -24.72 -5.15 -8.91
CA PRO A 200 -26.13 -4.98 -9.22
C PRO A 200 -27.03 -5.77 -8.26
N LYS A 201 -28.09 -5.13 -7.76
CA LYS A 201 -29.03 -5.77 -6.84
C LYS A 201 -29.81 -6.93 -7.48
N ASP A 202 -30.06 -6.83 -8.78
CA ASP A 202 -30.77 -7.85 -9.54
C ASP A 202 -30.11 -9.23 -9.46
N LEU A 203 -28.77 -9.28 -9.31
CA LEU A 203 -28.03 -10.53 -9.15
C LEU A 203 -28.37 -11.20 -7.79
N TYR A 204 -28.57 -10.40 -6.76
CA TYR A 204 -28.96 -10.92 -5.45
C TYR A 204 -30.40 -11.40 -5.44
N GLU A 205 -31.30 -10.70 -6.15
CA GLU A 205 -32.73 -11.06 -6.32
C GLU A 205 -32.87 -12.34 -7.15
N ALA A 206 -32.12 -12.47 -8.25
CA ALA A 206 -32.10 -13.69 -9.05
C ALA A 206 -31.62 -14.90 -8.24
N ALA A 207 -30.54 -14.75 -7.49
CA ALA A 207 -30.00 -15.82 -6.64
C ALA A 207 -30.99 -16.26 -5.54
N GLU A 208 -31.77 -15.33 -4.98
CA GLU A 208 -32.79 -15.65 -4.01
C GLU A 208 -33.90 -16.50 -4.64
N ILE A 209 -34.29 -16.22 -5.89
CA ILE A 209 -35.26 -17.04 -6.67
C ILE A 209 -34.68 -18.44 -6.93
N ASP A 210 -33.38 -18.55 -7.23
CA ASP A 210 -32.67 -19.81 -7.47
C ASP A 210 -32.39 -20.61 -6.18
N GLY A 211 -32.88 -20.15 -5.02
CA GLY A 211 -32.77 -20.86 -3.74
C GLY A 211 -31.52 -20.55 -2.91
N CYS A 212 -30.69 -19.60 -3.35
CA CYS A 212 -29.51 -19.11 -2.59
C CYS A 212 -29.98 -18.13 -1.49
N ALA A 213 -30.62 -18.65 -0.44
CA ALA A 213 -31.22 -17.84 0.64
C ALA A 213 -30.27 -17.48 1.78
N GLY A 214 -29.09 -18.09 1.85
CA GLY A 214 -28.16 -17.97 2.98
C GLY A 214 -27.11 -16.86 2.82
N GLY A 215 -26.77 -16.20 3.94
CA GLY A 215 -25.77 -15.11 3.93
C GLY A 215 -24.39 -15.56 3.46
N ILE A 216 -23.89 -16.73 3.89
CA ILE A 216 -22.57 -17.26 3.51
C ILE A 216 -22.59 -17.77 2.08
N ASP A 217 -23.62 -18.49 1.68
CA ASP A 217 -23.78 -19.05 0.34
C ASP A 217 -23.82 -17.91 -0.70
N ARG A 218 -24.68 -16.91 -0.47
CA ARG A 218 -24.75 -15.70 -1.29
C ARG A 218 -23.43 -14.92 -1.33
N PHE A 219 -22.69 -14.88 -0.23
CA PHE A 219 -21.38 -14.25 -0.20
C PHE A 219 -20.37 -14.99 -1.10
N LEU A 220 -20.29 -16.31 -0.98
CA LEU A 220 -19.31 -17.12 -1.74
C LEU A 220 -19.65 -17.20 -3.22
N THR A 221 -20.95 -17.26 -3.57
CA THR A 221 -21.42 -17.49 -4.94
C THR A 221 -21.51 -16.19 -5.74
N ILE A 222 -21.84 -15.05 -5.12
CA ILE A 222 -22.08 -13.78 -5.81
C ILE A 222 -21.08 -12.71 -5.37
N THR A 223 -21.07 -12.40 -4.07
CA THR A 223 -20.35 -11.24 -3.56
C THR A 223 -18.84 -11.39 -3.75
N TRP A 224 -18.28 -12.50 -3.32
CA TRP A 224 -16.84 -12.75 -3.38
C TRP A 224 -16.27 -12.78 -4.80
N PRO A 225 -16.87 -13.47 -5.78
CA PRO A 225 -16.39 -13.44 -7.16
C PRO A 225 -16.45 -12.05 -7.79
N LEU A 226 -17.55 -11.31 -7.56
CA LEU A 226 -17.73 -9.96 -8.10
C LEU A 226 -16.86 -8.89 -7.41
N LEU A 227 -16.41 -9.14 -6.19
CA LEU A 227 -15.42 -8.31 -5.51
C LEU A 227 -13.99 -8.55 -5.99
N GLY A 228 -13.76 -9.51 -6.88
CA GLY A 228 -12.42 -9.86 -7.37
C GLY A 228 -11.56 -8.65 -7.79
N PRO A 229 -12.03 -7.78 -8.70
CA PRO A 229 -11.28 -6.58 -9.12
C PRO A 229 -10.96 -5.63 -7.95
N THR A 230 -11.93 -5.40 -7.06
CA THR A 230 -11.75 -4.56 -5.86
C THR A 230 -10.75 -5.19 -4.90
N THR A 231 -10.85 -6.50 -4.68
CA THR A 231 -9.93 -7.23 -3.80
C THR A 231 -8.50 -7.18 -4.32
N MET A 232 -8.32 -7.34 -5.63
CA MET A 232 -7.01 -7.19 -6.28
C MET A 232 -6.43 -5.79 -6.04
N PHE A 233 -7.22 -4.74 -6.26
CA PHE A 233 -6.78 -3.36 -6.02
C PHE A 233 -6.42 -3.12 -4.55
N VAL A 234 -7.24 -3.60 -3.61
CA VAL A 234 -6.99 -3.51 -2.16
C VAL A 234 -5.71 -4.23 -1.77
N ILE A 235 -5.48 -5.45 -2.26
CA ILE A 235 -4.27 -6.22 -1.96
C ILE A 235 -3.02 -5.48 -2.45
N ILE A 236 -3.02 -4.98 -3.69
CA ILE A 236 -1.87 -4.27 -4.27
C ILE A 236 -1.58 -2.98 -3.51
N THR A 237 -2.59 -2.15 -3.26
CA THR A 237 -2.42 -0.87 -2.56
C THR A 237 -2.02 -1.07 -1.10
N THR A 238 -2.59 -2.04 -0.41
CA THR A 238 -2.24 -2.39 0.97
C THR A 238 -0.80 -2.91 1.06
N SER A 239 -0.37 -3.77 0.12
CA SER A 239 1.01 -4.29 0.13
C SER A 239 2.03 -3.19 -0.10
N ILE A 240 1.82 -2.31 -1.09
CA ILE A 240 2.71 -1.16 -1.33
C ILE A 240 2.81 -0.27 -0.09
N THR A 241 1.68 0.00 0.58
CA THR A 241 1.65 0.82 1.81
C THR A 241 2.35 0.11 2.97
N ALA A 242 2.15 -1.19 3.14
CA ALA A 242 2.79 -1.98 4.19
C ALA A 242 4.32 -2.07 4.02
N PHE A 243 4.83 -2.22 2.79
CA PHE A 243 6.28 -2.19 2.54
C PHE A 243 6.92 -0.84 2.90
N LYS A 244 6.16 0.25 2.82
CA LYS A 244 6.62 1.60 3.15
C LYS A 244 6.59 1.93 4.64
N ILE A 245 6.52 0.92 5.52
CA ILE A 245 6.62 1.16 6.97
C ILE A 245 7.91 1.90 7.32
N PHE A 246 7.76 3.05 7.96
CA PHE A 246 8.86 3.89 8.42
C PHE A 246 8.49 4.65 9.70
N ASP A 247 7.41 5.44 9.68
CA ASP A 247 7.07 6.42 10.71
C ASP A 247 6.92 5.79 12.10
N THR A 248 6.21 4.67 12.20
CA THR A 248 6.00 3.95 13.48
C THR A 248 7.31 3.41 14.03
N VAL A 249 8.19 2.87 13.19
CA VAL A 249 9.52 2.40 13.60
C VAL A 249 10.38 3.56 14.03
N ALA A 250 10.47 4.62 13.25
CA ALA A 250 11.31 5.78 13.52
C ALA A 250 10.93 6.48 14.83
N VAL A 251 9.63 6.59 15.14
CA VAL A 251 9.13 7.29 16.32
C VAL A 251 9.05 6.39 17.55
N MET A 252 8.55 5.16 17.39
CA MET A 252 8.21 4.30 18.53
C MET A 252 9.38 3.47 19.04
N THR A 253 10.19 2.93 18.14
CA THR A 253 11.19 1.90 18.50
C THR A 253 12.61 2.24 18.07
N GLN A 254 12.78 3.14 17.10
CA GLN A 254 14.07 3.49 16.50
C GLN A 254 14.91 2.25 16.11
N GLY A 255 14.21 1.23 15.56
CA GLY A 255 14.82 -0.04 15.20
C GLY A 255 15.03 -1.02 16.35
N GLY A 256 14.83 -0.60 17.62
CA GLY A 256 15.05 -1.42 18.82
C GLY A 256 13.94 -2.44 19.12
N PRO A 257 14.16 -3.31 20.10
CA PRO A 257 15.43 -3.58 20.79
C PRO A 257 16.41 -4.37 19.90
N MET A 258 17.71 -4.08 19.99
CA MET A 258 18.81 -4.80 19.30
C MET A 258 18.57 -5.00 17.77
N GLY A 259 17.91 -4.05 17.11
CA GLY A 259 17.57 -4.13 15.68
C GLY A 259 16.38 -5.01 15.34
N SER A 260 15.63 -5.55 16.33
CA SER A 260 14.51 -6.47 16.05
C SER A 260 13.29 -5.81 15.42
N SER A 261 13.16 -4.48 15.45
CA SER A 261 12.14 -3.74 14.71
C SER A 261 12.73 -2.90 13.57
N GLU A 262 14.00 -3.03 13.28
CA GLU A 262 14.64 -2.34 12.18
C GLU A 262 14.10 -2.90 10.86
N VAL A 263 13.35 -2.07 10.12
CA VAL A 263 12.79 -2.37 8.80
C VAL A 263 13.64 -1.75 7.71
N LEU A 264 13.54 -2.27 6.49
CA LEU A 264 14.45 -1.91 5.41
C LEU A 264 14.43 -0.41 5.07
N LEU A 265 13.26 0.23 5.07
CA LEU A 265 13.17 1.66 4.80
C LEU A 265 13.81 2.51 5.93
N TYR A 266 13.74 2.04 7.17
CA TYR A 266 14.42 2.70 8.31
C TYR A 266 15.95 2.50 8.24
N SER A 267 16.41 1.32 7.87
CA SER A 267 17.83 1.03 7.61
C SER A 267 18.40 1.91 6.48
N ILE A 268 17.67 2.07 5.38
CA ILE A 268 18.02 2.99 4.30
C ILE A 268 18.15 4.43 4.82
N TYR A 269 17.22 4.87 5.67
CA TYR A 269 17.28 6.19 6.29
C TYR A 269 18.52 6.37 7.17
N LEU A 270 18.85 5.38 8.01
CA LEU A 270 20.04 5.43 8.87
C LEU A 270 21.31 5.54 8.02
N GLU A 271 21.46 4.69 7.00
CA GLU A 271 22.65 4.71 6.13
C GLU A 271 22.79 6.01 5.37
N GLY A 272 21.68 6.53 4.78
CA GLY A 272 21.70 7.72 3.92
C GLY A 272 21.79 9.05 4.67
N PHE A 273 21.13 9.16 5.84
CA PHE A 273 20.93 10.46 6.52
C PHE A 273 21.56 10.54 7.91
N GLN A 274 21.86 9.40 8.56
CA GLN A 274 22.52 9.39 9.86
C GLN A 274 24.00 9.05 9.76
N TYR A 275 24.33 8.06 8.93
CA TYR A 275 25.72 7.61 8.73
C TYR A 275 26.37 8.23 7.49
N PHE A 276 25.59 8.91 6.64
CA PHE A 276 26.02 9.58 5.43
C PHE A 276 26.66 8.67 4.36
N HIS A 277 26.48 7.36 4.45
CA HIS A 277 26.87 6.39 3.42
C HIS A 277 25.90 6.44 2.25
N THR A 278 25.88 7.56 1.52
CA THR A 278 24.83 7.91 0.55
C THR A 278 24.76 6.93 -0.60
N ALA A 279 25.89 6.50 -1.14
CA ALA A 279 25.91 5.55 -2.26
C ALA A 279 25.44 4.15 -1.84
N TYR A 280 25.80 3.72 -0.62
CA TYR A 280 25.29 2.46 -0.08
C TYR A 280 23.79 2.50 0.15
N ALA A 281 23.28 3.59 0.74
CA ALA A 281 21.84 3.80 0.92
C ALA A 281 21.10 3.84 -0.43
N ALA A 282 21.73 4.45 -1.46
CA ALA A 282 21.18 4.43 -2.82
C ALA A 282 21.08 3.00 -3.38
N ALA A 283 22.09 2.16 -3.18
CA ALA A 283 22.06 0.76 -3.59
C ALA A 283 20.96 -0.02 -2.85
N LEU A 284 20.81 0.15 -1.53
CA LEU A 284 19.73 -0.45 -0.74
C LEU A 284 18.35 0.00 -1.25
N THR A 285 18.21 1.28 -1.62
CA THR A 285 16.96 1.83 -2.16
C THR A 285 16.62 1.21 -3.51
N ILE A 286 17.59 1.02 -4.40
CA ILE A 286 17.38 0.34 -5.68
C ILE A 286 16.96 -1.11 -5.48
N VAL A 287 17.63 -1.85 -4.58
CA VAL A 287 17.24 -3.23 -4.24
C VAL A 287 15.80 -3.26 -3.72
N PHE A 288 15.44 -2.36 -2.82
CA PHE A 288 14.10 -2.26 -2.26
C PHE A 288 13.03 -1.93 -3.32
N LEU A 289 13.33 -0.98 -4.21
CA LEU A 289 12.44 -0.58 -5.30
C LEU A 289 12.20 -1.74 -6.27
N VAL A 290 13.26 -2.43 -6.68
CA VAL A 290 13.16 -3.61 -7.56
C VAL A 290 12.36 -4.71 -6.87
N PHE A 291 12.60 -4.93 -5.57
CA PHE A 291 11.86 -5.94 -4.80
C PHE A 291 10.35 -5.63 -4.76
N ILE A 292 9.95 -4.39 -4.43
CA ILE A 292 8.53 -3.99 -4.40
C ILE A 292 7.91 -4.10 -5.81
N LEU A 293 8.64 -3.68 -6.85
CA LEU A 293 8.16 -3.76 -8.23
C LEU A 293 7.89 -5.21 -8.63
N VAL A 294 8.87 -6.10 -8.41
CA VAL A 294 8.72 -7.53 -8.74
C VAL A 294 7.57 -8.14 -7.94
N PHE A 295 7.48 -7.83 -6.65
CA PHE A 295 6.40 -8.31 -5.80
C PHE A 295 5.02 -7.84 -6.28
N SER A 296 4.87 -6.55 -6.59
CA SER A 296 3.60 -5.97 -7.08
C SER A 296 3.20 -6.53 -8.44
N VAL A 297 4.16 -6.69 -9.34
CA VAL A 297 3.93 -7.29 -10.67
C VAL A 297 3.52 -8.77 -10.52
N ALA A 298 4.22 -9.52 -9.67
CA ALA A 298 3.87 -10.92 -9.40
C ALA A 298 2.45 -11.05 -8.80
N GLN A 299 2.10 -10.19 -7.84
CA GLN A 299 0.74 -10.13 -7.29
C GLN A 299 -0.30 -9.83 -8.39
N SER A 300 -0.04 -8.85 -9.26
CA SER A 300 -0.95 -8.49 -10.35
C SER A 300 -1.21 -9.70 -11.27
N PHE A 301 -0.14 -10.36 -11.74
CA PHE A 301 -0.28 -11.54 -12.60
C PHE A 301 -1.00 -12.71 -11.93
N ILE A 302 -0.75 -12.97 -10.63
CA ILE A 302 -1.39 -14.08 -9.91
C ILE A 302 -2.88 -13.80 -9.69
N LEU A 303 -3.22 -12.56 -9.32
CA LEU A 303 -4.59 -12.17 -9.01
C LEU A 303 -5.45 -12.00 -10.27
N GLU A 304 -4.89 -11.43 -11.34
CA GLU A 304 -5.59 -11.23 -12.62
C GLU A 304 -6.10 -12.55 -13.21
N ARG A 305 -5.34 -13.63 -13.09
CA ARG A 305 -5.76 -14.97 -13.55
C ARG A 305 -6.97 -15.55 -12.81
N ARG A 306 -7.28 -15.00 -11.62
CA ARG A 306 -8.41 -15.44 -10.79
C ARG A 306 -9.61 -14.51 -10.85
N VAL A 307 -9.47 -13.36 -11.49
CA VAL A 307 -10.56 -12.37 -11.66
C VAL A 307 -11.17 -12.59 -13.04
N HIS A 308 -12.45 -12.94 -13.07
CA HIS A 308 -13.25 -13.00 -14.29
C HIS A 308 -14.02 -11.68 -14.39
N TYR A 309 -13.85 -10.98 -15.51
CA TYR A 309 -14.60 -9.76 -15.84
C TYR A 309 -15.95 -10.08 -16.44
#